data_32fca88d07846282f2a8864f219659ee
#
_entry.id   32fca88d07846282f2a8864f219659ee
#
_cell.length_a   1.000
_cell.length_b   1.000
_cell.length_c   1.000
_cell.angle_alpha   90.00
_cell.angle_beta   90.00
_cell.angle_gamma   90.00
#
_symmetry.space_group_name_H-M   'P 1'
#
loop_
_entity.id
_entity.type
_entity.pdbx_description
1 polymer ?
#
loop_
_entity_poly.entity_id
_entity_poly.type
_entity_poly.pdbx_seq_one_letter_code
_entity_poly.pdbx_strand_id
1 'polypeptide(L)'
;GNTPKAWELLNSVRRRAGATEITVLNYNSLFKTNELMKKLDFINDSDDAGKFRTALYWERGFELAFEGQRKFDLIRWGILKEALTLFGENTAVNTSTNIAYPAYRNFKKGKHELFPVPEDELQINSKLEGINNPGY
;
A
#
# COMPACT_ATOMS: atom_id res chain seq x y z
N GLY A 1 -0.89 9.25 15.76
CA GLY A 1 -1.90 9.12 15.44
C GLY A 1 -3.20 8.33 15.65
N ASN A 2 -3.34 7.55 16.72
CA ASN A 2 -4.57 6.77 17.01
C ASN A 2 -5.50 7.45 18.02
N THR A 3 -5.59 8.76 18.00
CA THR A 3 -6.45 9.52 18.92
C THR A 3 -7.94 9.25 18.65
N PRO A 4 -8.84 9.45 19.64
CA PRO A 4 -10.29 9.34 19.41
C PRO A 4 -10.76 10.17 18.21
N LYS A 5 -10.20 11.35 18.01
CA LYS A 5 -10.49 12.22 16.86
C LYS A 5 -10.08 11.58 15.54
N ALA A 6 -8.95 10.87 15.49
CA ALA A 6 -8.51 10.18 14.29
C ALA A 6 -9.45 9.04 13.89
N TRP A 7 -9.90 8.23 14.85
CA TRP A 7 -10.92 7.20 14.64
C TRP A 7 -12.26 7.79 14.17
N GLU A 8 -12.69 8.89 14.78
CA GLU A 8 -13.91 9.60 14.39
C GLU A 8 -13.84 10.06 12.92
N LEU A 9 -12.72 10.66 12.51
CA LEU A 9 -12.53 11.10 11.12
C LEU A 9 -12.54 9.92 10.14
N LEU A 10 -11.89 8.81 10.46
CA LEU A 10 -11.92 7.60 9.65
C LEU A 10 -13.34 7.06 9.53
N ASN A 11 -14.06 6.98 10.64
CA ASN A 11 -15.44 6.48 10.68
C ASN A 11 -16.45 7.44 10.01
N SER A 12 -16.15 8.73 9.93
CA SER A 12 -17.00 9.65 9.16
C SER A 12 -17.03 9.32 7.67
N VAL A 13 -15.90 8.92 7.09
CA VAL A 13 -15.81 8.42 5.71
C VAL A 13 -16.62 7.12 5.56
N ARG A 14 -16.46 6.20 6.49
CA ARG A 14 -17.17 4.91 6.48
C ARG A 14 -18.69 5.06 6.59
N ARG A 15 -19.15 5.93 7.49
CA ARG A 15 -20.60 6.25 7.60
C ARG A 15 -21.17 6.81 6.31
N ARG A 16 -20.44 7.70 5.65
CA ARG A 16 -20.84 8.24 4.34
C ARG A 16 -21.03 7.12 3.30
N ALA A 17 -20.13 6.13 3.32
CA ALA A 17 -20.17 4.98 2.42
C ALA A 17 -21.16 3.88 2.86
N GLY A 18 -21.88 4.03 3.97
CA GLY A 18 -22.76 3.00 4.54
C GLY A 18 -22.02 1.80 5.13
N ALA A 19 -20.70 1.92 5.38
CA ALA A 19 -19.89 0.84 5.90
C ALA A 19 -19.87 0.82 7.44
N THR A 20 -19.67 -0.36 8.02
CA THR A 20 -19.55 -0.54 9.47
C THR A 20 -18.38 0.26 10.03
N GLU A 21 -18.61 1.01 11.12
CA GLU A 21 -17.56 1.72 11.84
C GLU A 21 -16.52 0.76 12.39
N ILE A 22 -15.26 1.20 12.39
CA ILE A 22 -14.14 0.45 12.95
C ILE A 22 -13.77 1.02 14.31
N THR A 23 -13.62 0.15 15.27
CA THR A 23 -13.12 0.46 16.61
C THR A 23 -12.04 -0.55 16.99
N VAL A 24 -11.27 -0.24 18.02
CA VAL A 24 -10.30 -1.21 18.59
C VAL A 24 -10.99 -2.53 18.98
N LEU A 25 -12.24 -2.47 19.43
CA LEU A 25 -12.98 -3.63 19.90
C LEU A 25 -13.43 -4.57 18.78
N ASN A 26 -13.87 -4.04 17.64
CA ASN A 26 -14.34 -4.86 16.53
C ASN A 26 -13.29 -5.06 15.43
N TYR A 27 -12.08 -4.52 15.60
CA TYR A 27 -11.00 -4.61 14.63
C TYR A 27 -10.72 -6.06 14.19
N ASN A 28 -10.56 -6.97 15.14
CA ASN A 28 -10.24 -8.36 14.82
C ASN A 28 -11.35 -9.06 14.02
N SER A 29 -12.61 -8.81 14.34
CA SER A 29 -13.73 -9.39 13.58
C SER A 29 -13.83 -8.85 12.16
N LEU A 30 -13.39 -7.62 11.92
CA LEU A 30 -13.42 -7.00 10.59
C LEU A 30 -12.19 -7.36 9.73
N PHE A 31 -11.01 -7.42 10.32
CA PHE A 31 -9.75 -7.56 9.58
C PHE A 31 -9.07 -8.92 9.73
N LYS A 32 -9.32 -9.69 10.77
CA LYS A 32 -8.67 -10.99 11.00
C LYS A 32 -9.50 -12.20 10.59
N THR A 33 -10.71 -12.02 10.08
CA THR A 33 -11.55 -13.11 9.57
C THR A 33 -11.28 -13.44 8.11
N ASN A 34 -10.77 -12.49 7.34
CA ASN A 34 -10.46 -12.69 5.92
C ASN A 34 -9.03 -13.23 5.75
N GLU A 35 -8.88 -14.35 5.03
CA GLU A 35 -7.57 -15.01 4.83
C GLU A 35 -6.55 -14.12 4.10
N LEU A 36 -7.00 -13.26 3.19
CA LEU A 36 -6.12 -12.29 2.53
C LEU A 36 -5.65 -11.22 3.50
N MET A 37 -6.54 -10.72 4.34
CA MET A 37 -6.21 -9.70 5.34
C MET A 37 -5.30 -10.23 6.45
N LYS A 38 -5.40 -11.52 6.80
CA LYS A 38 -4.47 -12.18 7.72
C LYS A 38 -3.02 -12.19 7.21
N LYS A 39 -2.82 -12.20 5.90
CA LYS A 39 -1.49 -12.17 5.27
C LYS A 39 -0.82 -10.79 5.27
N LEU A 40 -1.49 -9.76 5.79
CA LEU A 40 -0.93 -8.42 5.93
C LEU A 40 -0.10 -8.29 7.23
N ASP A 41 0.76 -9.25 7.48
CA ASP A 41 1.67 -9.29 8.63
C ASP A 41 2.79 -8.24 8.56
N PHE A 42 3.02 -7.66 7.38
CA PHE A 42 3.97 -6.57 7.20
C PHE A 42 3.48 -5.21 7.76
N ILE A 43 2.24 -5.12 8.19
CA ILE A 43 1.74 -4.00 8.99
C ILE A 43 1.57 -4.48 10.42
N ASN A 44 2.45 -4.01 11.32
CA ASN A 44 2.34 -4.36 12.72
C ASN A 44 1.06 -3.74 13.33
N ASP A 45 0.10 -4.57 13.70
CA ASP A 45 -1.18 -4.22 14.33
C ASP A 45 -1.33 -4.80 15.74
N SER A 46 -0.22 -5.08 16.42
CA SER A 46 -0.20 -5.61 17.78
C SER A 46 -0.71 -4.61 18.82
N ASP A 47 -0.58 -3.32 18.53
CA ASP A 47 -1.06 -2.23 19.37
C ASP A 47 -2.20 -1.43 18.71
N ASP A 48 -2.84 -0.55 19.44
CA ASP A 48 -3.94 0.26 18.95
C ASP A 48 -3.52 1.25 17.86
N ALA A 49 -2.27 1.70 17.88
CA ALA A 49 -1.73 2.56 16.85
C ALA A 49 -1.53 1.76 15.54
N GLY A 50 -1.08 0.51 15.62
CA GLY A 50 -0.96 -0.40 14.50
C GLY A 50 -2.32 -0.77 13.91
N LYS A 51 -3.31 -1.05 14.76
CA LYS A 51 -4.70 -1.28 14.32
C LYS A 51 -5.25 -0.08 13.55
N PHE A 52 -5.03 1.14 14.06
CA PHE A 52 -5.45 2.35 13.36
C PHE A 52 -4.74 2.51 12.01
N ARG A 53 -3.42 2.28 11.94
CA ARG A 53 -2.67 2.33 10.66
C ARG A 53 -3.22 1.34 9.65
N THR A 54 -3.51 0.11 10.08
CA THR A 54 -4.09 -0.92 9.20
C THR A 54 -5.49 -0.53 8.71
N ALA A 55 -6.34 -0.03 9.61
CA ALA A 55 -7.66 0.48 9.25
C ALA A 55 -7.56 1.62 8.22
N LEU A 56 -6.66 2.57 8.45
CA LEU A 56 -6.40 3.68 7.52
C LEU A 56 -5.85 3.19 6.17
N TYR A 57 -4.95 2.20 6.18
CA TYR A 57 -4.41 1.57 4.98
C TYR A 57 -5.54 1.04 4.07
N TRP A 58 -6.48 0.31 4.65
CA TRP A 58 -7.61 -0.24 3.89
C TRP A 58 -8.58 0.83 3.45
N GLU A 59 -8.95 1.75 4.35
CA GLU A 59 -9.91 2.81 4.04
C GLU A 59 -9.44 3.70 2.90
N ARG A 60 -8.17 4.10 2.90
CA ARG A 60 -7.60 4.83 1.77
C ARG A 60 -7.60 4.02 0.48
N GLY A 61 -7.42 2.71 0.57
CA GLY A 61 -7.49 1.82 -0.60
C GLY A 61 -8.89 1.75 -1.20
N PHE A 62 -9.92 1.76 -0.36
CA PHE A 62 -11.32 1.73 -0.80
C PHE A 62 -11.76 3.10 -1.33
N GLU A 63 -11.50 4.16 -0.58
CA GLU A 63 -11.95 5.51 -0.89
C GLU A 63 -11.30 6.05 -2.17
N LEU A 64 -10.01 5.79 -2.37
CA LEU A 64 -9.24 6.30 -3.50
C LEU A 64 -8.99 5.23 -4.58
N ALA A 65 -9.87 4.22 -4.64
CA ALA A 65 -9.81 3.19 -5.68
C ALA A 65 -9.91 3.82 -7.07
N PHE A 66 -9.02 3.40 -7.99
CA PHE A 66 -8.91 3.90 -9.37
C PHE A 66 -8.45 5.35 -9.55
N GLU A 67 -8.10 6.06 -8.47
CA GLU A 67 -7.57 7.44 -8.55
C GLU A 67 -6.04 7.52 -8.75
N GLY A 68 -5.37 6.38 -8.90
CA GLY A 68 -3.91 6.32 -9.09
C GLY A 68 -3.07 6.61 -7.84
N GLN A 69 -3.68 6.85 -6.69
CA GLN A 69 -2.98 7.25 -5.46
C GLN A 69 -2.31 6.09 -4.73
N ARG A 70 -2.77 4.86 -4.95
CA ARG A 70 -2.35 3.69 -4.14
C ARG A 70 -0.85 3.43 -4.17
N LYS A 71 -0.20 3.58 -5.33
CA LYS A 71 1.26 3.40 -5.45
C LYS A 71 2.02 4.33 -4.52
N PHE A 72 1.63 5.61 -4.48
CA PHE A 72 2.29 6.62 -3.65
C PHE A 72 2.09 6.38 -2.16
N ASP A 73 0.92 5.93 -1.75
CA ASP A 73 0.66 5.53 -0.37
C ASP A 73 1.56 4.36 0.04
N LEU A 74 1.66 3.33 -0.79
CA LEU A 74 2.49 2.15 -0.52
C LEU A 74 3.99 2.48 -0.46
N ILE A 75 4.45 3.40 -1.32
CA ILE A 75 5.82 3.91 -1.28
C ILE A 75 6.07 4.66 0.03
N ARG A 76 5.21 5.63 0.37
CA ARG A 76 5.33 6.45 1.57
C ARG A 76 5.33 5.61 2.85
N TRP A 77 4.60 4.50 2.88
CA TRP A 77 4.56 3.58 4.01
C TRP A 77 5.68 2.51 3.97
N GLY A 78 6.47 2.47 2.89
CA GLY A 78 7.58 1.53 2.74
C GLY A 78 7.16 0.07 2.53
N ILE A 79 5.92 -0.18 2.10
CA ILE A 79 5.31 -1.51 1.96
C ILE A 79 4.93 -1.86 0.52
N LEU A 80 5.45 -1.13 -0.47
CA LEU A 80 5.09 -1.38 -1.87
C LEU A 80 5.49 -2.78 -2.33
N LYS A 81 6.70 -3.25 -1.98
CA LYS A 81 7.16 -4.58 -2.37
C LYS A 81 6.28 -5.66 -1.79
N GLU A 82 6.01 -5.60 -0.51
CA GLU A 82 5.20 -6.56 0.25
C GLU A 82 3.77 -6.63 -0.32
N ALA A 83 3.16 -5.48 -0.59
CA ALA A 83 1.84 -5.39 -1.18
C ALA A 83 1.79 -5.97 -2.61
N LEU A 84 2.80 -5.68 -3.44
CA LEU A 84 2.92 -6.26 -4.79
C LEU A 84 3.10 -7.78 -4.74
N THR A 85 3.91 -8.28 -3.82
CA THR A 85 4.13 -9.73 -3.63
C THR A 85 2.82 -10.42 -3.25
N LEU A 86 2.13 -9.91 -2.24
CA LEU A 86 0.84 -10.46 -1.80
C LEU A 86 -0.18 -10.49 -2.94
N PHE A 87 -0.29 -9.41 -3.71
CA PHE A 87 -1.18 -9.33 -4.87
C PHE A 87 -0.79 -10.35 -5.94
N GLY A 88 0.49 -10.42 -6.30
CA GLY A 88 0.98 -11.29 -7.36
C GLY A 88 0.81 -12.77 -7.04
N GLU A 89 1.10 -13.18 -5.80
CA GLU A 89 0.92 -14.55 -5.34
C GLU A 89 -0.56 -14.98 -5.34
N ASN A 90 -1.46 -14.10 -4.90
CA ASN A 90 -2.89 -14.41 -4.90
C ASN A 90 -3.50 -14.38 -6.30
N THR A 91 -3.02 -13.53 -7.20
CA THR A 91 -3.48 -13.49 -8.58
C THR A 91 -3.02 -14.73 -9.36
N ALA A 92 -1.80 -15.18 -9.14
CA ALA A 92 -1.24 -16.37 -9.80
C ALA A 92 -2.04 -17.66 -9.49
N VAL A 93 -2.62 -17.76 -8.29
CA VAL A 93 -3.43 -18.92 -7.88
C VAL A 93 -4.81 -18.94 -8.56
N ASN A 94 -5.34 -17.78 -8.93
CA ASN A 94 -6.72 -17.64 -9.40
C ASN A 94 -6.86 -17.55 -10.93
N THR A 95 -5.77 -17.56 -11.68
CA THR A 95 -5.83 -17.48 -13.16
C THR A 95 -5.46 -18.82 -13.78
N SER A 96 -6.41 -19.43 -14.47
CA SER A 96 -6.18 -20.56 -15.39
C SER A 96 -5.21 -20.26 -16.54
N THR A 97 -4.77 -19.03 -16.66
CA THR A 97 -3.90 -18.52 -17.73
C THR A 97 -2.55 -18.17 -17.17
N ASN A 98 -1.77 -18.86 -16.55
CA ASN A 98 -0.34 -18.67 -16.21
C ASN A 98 0.28 -17.27 -16.47
N ILE A 99 -0.54 -16.22 -16.55
CA ILE A 99 -0.08 -14.84 -16.70
C ILE A 99 0.38 -14.39 -15.30
N ALA A 100 1.62 -14.73 -15.02
CA ALA A 100 2.28 -14.23 -13.83
C ALA A 100 2.31 -12.71 -13.87
N TYR A 101 1.73 -12.06 -12.87
CA TYR A 101 1.86 -10.61 -12.71
C TYR A 101 3.35 -10.24 -12.53
N PRO A 102 4.03 -9.73 -13.58
CA PRO A 102 5.49 -9.65 -13.56
C PRO A 102 6.03 -8.60 -12.60
N ALA A 103 5.20 -7.64 -12.21
CA ALA A 103 5.63 -6.54 -11.36
C ALA A 103 6.18 -7.02 -10.01
N TYR A 104 5.53 -8.00 -9.35
CA TYR A 104 6.01 -8.47 -8.04
C TYR A 104 7.34 -9.24 -8.13
N ARG A 105 7.57 -9.96 -9.24
CA ARG A 105 8.81 -10.72 -9.45
C ARG A 105 9.99 -9.82 -9.78
N ASN A 106 9.74 -8.76 -10.52
CA ASN A 106 10.77 -7.87 -11.04
C ASN A 106 11.02 -6.66 -10.15
N PHE A 107 10.17 -6.42 -9.15
CA PHE A 107 10.31 -5.28 -8.26
C PHE A 107 11.56 -5.40 -7.39
N LYS A 108 12.43 -4.40 -7.48
CA LYS A 108 13.63 -4.26 -6.65
C LYS A 108 13.43 -3.09 -5.70
N LYS A 109 13.38 -3.39 -4.39
CA LYS A 109 13.28 -2.38 -3.33
C LYS A 109 14.50 -1.46 -3.37
N GLY A 110 14.28 -0.17 -3.19
CA GLY A 110 15.31 0.85 -3.30
C GLY A 110 15.58 1.35 -4.73
N LYS A 111 14.99 0.70 -5.75
CA LYS A 111 15.06 1.14 -7.14
C LYS A 111 13.70 1.56 -7.68
N HIS A 112 12.75 0.65 -7.68
CA HIS A 112 11.48 0.81 -8.42
C HIS A 112 10.43 1.62 -7.68
N GLU A 113 10.72 2.14 -6.50
CA GLU A 113 9.94 3.19 -5.83
C GLU A 113 10.04 4.52 -6.56
N LEU A 114 11.18 4.76 -7.21
CA LEU A 114 11.46 5.96 -8.00
C LEU A 114 11.45 5.63 -9.49
N PHE A 115 11.28 6.65 -10.31
CA PHE A 115 11.55 6.57 -11.74
C PHE A 115 13.00 7.00 -12.02
N PRO A 116 13.61 6.54 -13.14
CA PRO A 116 14.88 7.12 -13.56
C PRO A 116 14.73 8.61 -13.85
N VAL A 117 15.78 9.37 -13.64
CA VAL A 117 15.85 10.75 -14.15
C VAL A 117 15.86 10.66 -15.67
N PRO A 118 15.03 11.44 -16.40
CA PRO A 118 15.02 11.43 -17.86
C PRO A 118 16.43 11.69 -18.43
N GLU A 119 16.77 10.96 -19.51
CA GLU A 119 18.08 11.07 -20.13
C GLU A 119 18.41 12.49 -20.58
N ASP A 120 17.42 13.20 -21.15
CA ASP A 120 17.56 14.59 -21.57
C ASP A 120 17.98 15.51 -20.40
N GLU A 121 17.42 15.30 -19.21
CA GLU A 121 17.79 16.05 -18.02
C GLU A 121 19.22 15.77 -17.57
N LEU A 122 19.65 14.50 -17.67
CA LEU A 122 21.04 14.13 -17.33
C LEU A 122 22.05 14.75 -18.28
N GLN A 123 21.68 14.98 -19.56
CA GLN A 123 22.56 15.58 -20.55
C GLN A 123 22.61 17.10 -20.48
N ILE A 124 21.48 17.76 -20.22
CA ILE A 124 21.35 19.23 -20.22
C ILE A 124 21.80 19.83 -18.90
N ASN A 125 21.47 19.18 -17.78
CA ASN A 125 21.77 19.72 -16.47
C ASN A 125 23.10 19.23 -15.94
N SER A 126 24.14 20.03 -16.09
CA SER A 126 25.50 19.70 -15.64
C SER A 126 25.63 19.38 -14.15
N LYS A 127 24.66 19.79 -13.32
CA LYS A 127 24.62 19.41 -11.90
C LYS A 127 24.12 18.00 -11.65
N LEU A 128 23.48 17.37 -12.64
CA LEU A 128 22.98 15.99 -12.61
C LEU A 128 23.86 15.02 -13.40
N GLU A 129 25.00 15.47 -13.93
CA GLU A 129 25.87 14.64 -14.75
C GLU A 129 26.26 13.35 -14.02
N GLY A 130 25.86 12.21 -14.59
CA GLY A 130 26.11 10.89 -14.01
C GLY A 130 25.31 10.55 -12.74
N ILE A 131 24.39 11.40 -12.30
CA ILE A 131 23.58 11.19 -11.09
C ILE A 131 22.17 10.78 -11.48
N ASN A 132 21.88 9.50 -11.39
CA ASN A 132 20.52 8.98 -11.53
C ASN A 132 19.99 8.50 -10.18
N ASN A 133 18.70 8.16 -10.13
CA ASN A 133 18.12 7.52 -8.95
C ASN A 133 18.75 6.13 -8.71
N PRO A 134 18.80 5.66 -7.45
CA PRO A 134 19.49 4.41 -7.12
C PRO A 134 19.12 3.23 -8.02
N GLY A 135 20.11 2.58 -8.60
CA GLY A 135 19.96 1.38 -9.43
C GLY A 135 19.64 1.62 -10.91
N TYR A 136 19.64 2.88 -11.37
CA TYR A 136 19.50 3.26 -12.78
C TYR A 136 20.83 3.72 -13.36
#